data_396bd5a282034a23c96bed98544ef50e
#
_entry.id   396bd5a282034a23c96bed98544ef50e
#
_cell.length_a   1.000
_cell.length_b   1.000
_cell.length_c   1.000
_cell.angle_alpha   90.00
_cell.angle_beta   90.00
_cell.angle_gamma   90.00
#
_symmetry.space_group_name_H-M   'P 1'
#
loop_
_entity.id
_entity.type
_entity.pdbx_description
1 polymer ?
#
loop_
_entity_poly.entity_id
_entity_poly.type
_entity_poly.pdbx_seq_one_letter_code
_entity_poly.pdbx_strand_id
1 'polypeptide(L)'
;MKKIILCAVCAICGFTTANAQKFGHVNTQEIIQAMPEYTTAKTEIDKLQAQYEADLKSMQDELQKKADAFDKEQSTLPDNIKQRRQTELQDMYQKIQQSYQDNQQALQKASQEKMQAITTKVLDAIKAVGQAGGFVIINDVNAGIPYISTTLSTDVTAQVKTKLGLK
;
A
#
# COMPACT_ATOMS: atom_id res chain seq x y z
N MET A 1 32.37 -64.08 -10.49
CA MET A 1 31.66 -63.64 -9.28
C MET A 1 32.01 -62.18 -8.87
N LYS A 2 33.29 -61.77 -8.94
CA LYS A 2 33.68 -60.38 -8.55
C LYS A 2 33.11 -59.25 -9.41
N LYS A 3 32.80 -59.48 -10.71
CA LYS A 3 32.24 -58.45 -11.62
C LYS A 3 30.75 -58.23 -11.42
N ILE A 4 30.00 -59.17 -10.90
CA ILE A 4 28.56 -59.06 -10.63
C ILE A 4 28.30 -58.25 -9.35
N ILE A 5 29.21 -58.36 -8.36
CA ILE A 5 29.12 -57.64 -7.10
C ILE A 5 29.34 -56.10 -7.33
N LEU A 6 30.23 -55.76 -8.27
CA LEU A 6 30.49 -54.35 -8.60
C LEU A 6 29.31 -53.65 -9.25
N CYS A 7 28.51 -54.34 -10.09
CA CYS A 7 27.29 -53.79 -10.67
C CYS A 7 26.17 -53.62 -9.64
N ALA A 8 26.07 -54.50 -8.65
CA ALA A 8 25.06 -54.39 -7.60
C ALA A 8 25.29 -53.19 -6.65
N VAL A 9 26.54 -52.84 -6.38
CA VAL A 9 26.92 -51.67 -5.54
C VAL A 9 26.62 -50.36 -6.27
N CYS A 10 26.79 -50.28 -7.61
CA CYS A 10 26.44 -49.08 -8.37
C CYS A 10 24.91 -48.86 -8.48
N ALA A 11 24.08 -49.92 -8.42
CA ALA A 11 22.62 -49.79 -8.45
C ALA A 11 22.01 -49.27 -7.14
N ILE A 12 22.71 -49.42 -6.01
CA ILE A 12 22.24 -48.99 -4.69
C ILE A 12 22.55 -47.47 -4.46
N CYS A 13 23.55 -46.89 -5.11
CA CYS A 13 23.90 -45.49 -5.00
C CYS A 13 23.02 -44.53 -5.83
N GLY A 14 22.07 -45.04 -6.64
CA GLY A 14 21.23 -44.25 -7.55
C GLY A 14 19.91 -43.71 -6.96
N PHE A 15 19.53 -44.09 -5.75
CA PHE A 15 18.32 -43.58 -5.08
C PHE A 15 18.61 -42.40 -4.14
N THR A 16 19.38 -41.42 -4.60
CA THR A 16 19.24 -40.09 -4.02
C THR A 16 17.91 -39.58 -4.46
N THR A 17 16.94 -39.45 -3.54
CA THR A 17 15.68 -38.76 -3.78
C THR A 17 16.03 -37.36 -4.29
N ALA A 18 15.97 -37.17 -5.60
CA ALA A 18 16.03 -35.84 -6.19
C ALA A 18 14.80 -35.10 -5.64
N ASN A 19 14.98 -34.34 -4.57
CA ASN A 19 13.99 -33.40 -4.13
C ASN A 19 13.83 -32.41 -5.26
N ALA A 20 12.82 -32.61 -6.10
CA ALA A 20 12.49 -31.67 -7.16
C ALA A 20 12.23 -30.32 -6.50
N GLN A 21 13.05 -29.32 -6.86
CA GLN A 21 12.89 -27.97 -6.36
C GLN A 21 11.49 -27.47 -6.73
N LYS A 22 10.70 -27.11 -5.72
CA LYS A 22 9.36 -26.57 -5.94
C LYS A 22 9.45 -25.06 -6.18
N PHE A 23 8.87 -24.63 -7.27
CA PHE A 23 8.67 -23.22 -7.61
C PHE A 23 7.20 -22.87 -7.47
N GLY A 24 6.92 -21.70 -6.90
CA GLY A 24 5.57 -21.18 -6.75
C GLY A 24 5.43 -19.79 -7.38
N HIS A 25 4.19 -19.41 -7.62
CA HIS A 25 3.82 -18.04 -7.92
C HIS A 25 2.55 -17.65 -7.17
N VAL A 26 2.37 -16.35 -6.98
CA VAL A 26 1.26 -15.79 -6.21
C VAL A 26 0.80 -14.49 -6.84
N ASN A 27 -0.50 -14.20 -6.79
CA ASN A 27 -1.08 -12.93 -7.18
C ASN A 27 -1.31 -12.08 -5.91
N THR A 28 -0.32 -11.27 -5.54
CA THR A 28 -0.40 -10.43 -4.33
C THR A 28 -1.49 -9.37 -4.44
N GLN A 29 -1.73 -8.82 -5.63
CA GLN A 29 -2.77 -7.81 -5.86
C GLN A 29 -4.16 -8.38 -5.61
N GLU A 30 -4.43 -9.60 -6.09
CA GLU A 30 -5.70 -10.30 -5.86
C GLU A 30 -5.93 -10.56 -4.36
N ILE A 31 -4.88 -10.96 -3.64
CA ILE A 31 -4.95 -11.20 -2.20
C ILE A 31 -5.25 -9.90 -1.46
N ILE A 32 -4.50 -8.83 -1.73
CA ILE A 32 -4.67 -7.52 -1.10
C ILE A 32 -6.11 -7.00 -1.30
N GLN A 33 -6.63 -7.09 -2.52
CA GLN A 33 -7.99 -6.64 -2.84
C GLN A 33 -9.06 -7.46 -2.12
N ALA A 34 -8.80 -8.72 -1.81
CA ALA A 34 -9.70 -9.60 -1.07
C ALA A 34 -9.64 -9.36 0.47
N MET A 35 -8.67 -8.62 0.97
CA MET A 35 -8.50 -8.38 2.41
C MET A 35 -9.51 -7.35 2.93
N PRO A 36 -10.26 -7.64 4.02
CA PRO A 36 -11.15 -6.65 4.65
C PRO A 36 -10.42 -5.40 5.11
N GLU A 37 -9.16 -5.55 5.56
CA GLU A 37 -8.31 -4.44 5.97
C GLU A 37 -8.03 -3.45 4.84
N TYR A 38 -7.92 -3.94 3.59
CA TYR A 38 -7.76 -3.08 2.41
C TYR A 38 -8.99 -2.19 2.19
N THR A 39 -10.18 -2.78 2.26
CA THR A 39 -11.46 -2.05 2.13
C THR A 39 -11.61 -1.02 3.26
N THR A 40 -11.27 -1.41 4.49
CA THR A 40 -11.29 -0.51 5.65
C THR A 40 -10.30 0.63 5.47
N ALA A 41 -9.05 0.33 5.11
CA ALA A 41 -8.01 1.33 4.87
C ALA A 41 -8.42 2.34 3.79
N LYS A 42 -8.98 1.86 2.68
CA LYS A 42 -9.50 2.72 1.62
C LYS A 42 -10.59 3.66 2.14
N THR A 43 -11.59 3.12 2.84
CA THR A 43 -12.69 3.92 3.40
C THR A 43 -12.19 4.98 4.38
N GLU A 44 -11.19 4.66 5.20
CA GLU A 44 -10.61 5.61 6.15
C GLU A 44 -9.82 6.72 5.46
N ILE A 45 -9.08 6.41 4.40
CA ILE A 45 -8.38 7.41 3.59
C ILE A 45 -9.38 8.32 2.87
N ASP A 46 -10.44 7.75 2.27
CA ASP A 46 -11.49 8.53 1.60
C ASP A 46 -12.19 9.50 2.59
N LYS A 47 -12.46 9.04 3.82
CA LYS A 47 -13.02 9.90 4.88
C LYS A 47 -12.06 11.01 5.30
N LEU A 48 -10.79 10.70 5.46
CA LEU A 48 -9.76 11.68 5.83
C LEU A 48 -9.60 12.74 4.74
N GLN A 49 -9.62 12.33 3.48
CA GLN A 49 -9.60 13.25 2.34
C GLN A 49 -10.81 14.17 2.36
N ALA A 50 -12.03 13.63 2.51
CA ALA A 50 -13.25 14.42 2.56
C ALA A 50 -13.25 15.44 3.72
N GLN A 51 -12.69 15.06 4.87
CA GLN A 51 -12.52 15.96 6.01
C GLN A 51 -11.57 17.12 5.66
N TYR A 52 -10.41 16.83 5.09
CA TYR A 52 -9.44 17.86 4.70
C TYR A 52 -9.98 18.80 3.63
N GLU A 53 -10.76 18.29 2.67
CA GLU A 53 -11.42 19.12 1.66
C GLU A 53 -12.48 20.05 2.29
N ALA A 54 -13.25 19.55 3.26
CA ALA A 54 -14.24 20.35 3.99
C ALA A 54 -13.57 21.45 4.84
N ASP A 55 -12.47 21.13 5.52
CA ASP A 55 -11.71 22.08 6.34
C ASP A 55 -11.09 23.19 5.46
N LEU A 56 -10.47 22.82 4.34
CA LEU A 56 -9.92 23.78 3.38
C LEU A 56 -11.02 24.70 2.80
N LYS A 57 -12.17 24.12 2.45
CA LYS A 57 -13.31 24.90 1.98
C LYS A 57 -13.78 25.87 3.03
N SER A 58 -13.90 25.46 4.28
CA SER A 58 -14.30 26.37 5.38
C SER A 58 -13.32 27.54 5.55
N MET A 59 -12.01 27.27 5.45
CA MET A 59 -10.98 28.31 5.51
C MET A 59 -11.06 29.27 4.32
N GLN A 60 -11.34 28.78 3.11
CA GLN A 60 -11.54 29.60 1.92
C GLN A 60 -12.79 30.46 2.03
N ASP A 61 -13.90 29.89 2.51
CA ASP A 61 -15.16 30.62 2.71
C ASP A 61 -15.00 31.74 3.77
N GLU A 62 -14.20 31.49 4.82
CA GLU A 62 -13.87 32.50 5.83
C GLU A 62 -13.00 33.63 5.23
N LEU A 63 -11.96 33.28 4.48
CA LEU A 63 -11.12 34.26 3.78
C LEU A 63 -11.94 35.13 2.85
N GLN A 64 -12.85 34.53 2.05
CA GLN A 64 -13.71 35.27 1.14
C GLN A 64 -14.61 36.24 1.89
N LYS A 65 -15.26 35.79 2.98
CA LYS A 65 -16.12 36.67 3.80
C LYS A 65 -15.36 37.86 4.36
N LYS A 66 -14.12 37.64 4.85
CA LYS A 66 -13.30 38.73 5.39
C LYS A 66 -12.80 39.67 4.30
N ALA A 67 -12.46 39.15 3.12
CA ALA A 67 -12.09 39.97 1.96
C ALA A 67 -13.26 40.85 1.49
N ASP A 68 -14.45 40.26 1.34
CA ASP A 68 -15.65 41.01 0.96
C ASP A 68 -16.03 42.10 1.97
N ALA A 69 -15.86 41.82 3.26
CA ALA A 69 -16.08 42.80 4.31
C ALA A 69 -15.02 43.93 4.25
N PHE A 70 -13.79 43.60 4.04
CA PHE A 70 -12.70 44.57 3.90
C PHE A 70 -12.94 45.49 2.68
N ASP A 71 -13.27 44.91 1.53
CA ASP A 71 -13.54 45.70 0.31
C ASP A 71 -14.65 46.70 0.47
N LYS A 72 -15.68 46.39 1.23
CA LYS A 72 -16.80 47.31 1.52
C LYS A 72 -16.43 48.43 2.46
N GLU A 73 -15.55 48.17 3.43
CA GLU A 73 -15.22 49.07 4.53
C GLU A 73 -13.93 49.86 4.30
N GLN A 74 -13.04 49.42 3.41
CA GLN A 74 -11.67 49.93 3.28
C GLN A 74 -11.58 51.45 3.05
N SER A 75 -12.57 52.07 2.41
CA SER A 75 -12.58 53.51 2.16
C SER A 75 -12.79 54.35 3.42
N THR A 76 -13.40 53.77 4.46
CA THR A 76 -13.73 54.45 5.72
C THR A 76 -12.82 54.07 6.89
N LEU A 77 -11.98 53.04 6.72
CA LEU A 77 -11.10 52.55 7.77
C LEU A 77 -9.85 53.47 7.95
N PRO A 78 -9.35 53.67 9.19
CA PRO A 78 -8.06 54.26 9.46
C PRO A 78 -6.92 53.41 8.85
N ASP A 79 -5.81 54.06 8.44
CA ASP A 79 -4.73 53.37 7.72
C ASP A 79 -4.09 52.22 8.50
N ASN A 80 -3.92 52.34 9.81
CA ASN A 80 -3.42 51.27 10.66
C ASN A 80 -4.35 50.05 10.70
N ILE A 81 -5.66 50.29 10.60
CA ILE A 81 -6.67 49.20 10.57
C ILE A 81 -6.66 48.54 9.20
N LYS A 82 -6.55 49.32 8.11
CA LYS A 82 -6.42 48.76 6.76
C LYS A 82 -5.23 47.86 6.66
N GLN A 83 -4.06 48.33 7.10
CA GLN A 83 -2.83 47.55 7.05
C GLN A 83 -2.94 46.24 7.84
N ARG A 84 -3.53 46.29 9.04
CA ARG A 84 -3.73 45.08 9.85
C ARG A 84 -4.64 44.08 9.16
N ARG A 85 -5.77 44.52 8.57
CA ARG A 85 -6.69 43.65 7.86
C ARG A 85 -6.08 43.05 6.59
N GLN A 86 -5.27 43.83 5.85
CA GLN A 86 -4.53 43.32 4.69
C GLN A 86 -3.56 42.22 5.09
N THR A 87 -2.81 42.41 6.18
CA THR A 87 -1.89 41.40 6.73
C THR A 87 -2.67 40.15 7.14
N GLU A 88 -3.80 40.32 7.84
CA GLU A 88 -4.65 39.19 8.25
C GLU A 88 -5.14 38.36 7.03
N LEU A 89 -5.59 38.98 5.96
CA LEU A 89 -6.01 38.30 4.74
C LEU A 89 -4.85 37.56 4.08
N GLN A 90 -3.66 38.19 4.05
CA GLN A 90 -2.46 37.57 3.51
C GLN A 90 -2.03 36.35 4.34
N ASP A 91 -2.06 36.46 5.67
CA ASP A 91 -1.73 35.35 6.58
C ASP A 91 -2.71 34.17 6.42
N MET A 92 -4.01 34.48 6.29
CA MET A 92 -5.03 33.47 6.02
C MET A 92 -4.79 32.74 4.70
N TYR A 93 -4.44 33.49 3.64
CA TYR A 93 -4.11 32.89 2.35
C TYR A 93 -2.89 31.94 2.45
N GLN A 94 -1.83 32.39 3.12
CA GLN A 94 -0.64 31.56 3.34
C GLN A 94 -0.98 30.31 4.15
N LYS A 95 -1.82 30.45 5.19
CA LYS A 95 -2.27 29.32 6.01
C LYS A 95 -3.06 28.28 5.19
N ILE A 96 -3.91 28.74 4.28
CA ILE A 96 -4.65 27.82 3.37
C ILE A 96 -3.67 27.06 2.48
N GLN A 97 -2.68 27.74 1.90
CA GLN A 97 -1.65 27.10 1.08
C GLN A 97 -0.84 26.07 1.87
N GLN A 98 -0.44 26.41 3.09
CA GLN A 98 0.28 25.49 3.97
C GLN A 98 -0.59 24.29 4.34
N SER A 99 -1.84 24.52 4.76
CA SER A 99 -2.77 23.43 5.11
C SER A 99 -3.01 22.48 3.93
N TYR A 100 -3.08 22.98 2.71
CA TYR A 100 -3.19 22.14 1.52
C TYR A 100 -1.98 21.21 1.37
N GLN A 101 -0.77 21.74 1.52
CA GLN A 101 0.46 20.94 1.43
C GLN A 101 0.55 19.91 2.56
N ASP A 102 0.26 20.32 3.79
CA ASP A 102 0.29 19.45 4.96
C ASP A 102 -0.74 18.31 4.84
N ASN A 103 -1.94 18.61 4.36
CA ASN A 103 -2.99 17.61 4.13
C ASN A 103 -2.58 16.59 3.06
N GLN A 104 -1.95 17.03 1.96
CA GLN A 104 -1.43 16.13 0.92
C GLN A 104 -0.36 15.18 1.49
N GLN A 105 0.57 15.71 2.27
CA GLN A 105 1.61 14.89 2.91
C GLN A 105 1.00 13.91 3.92
N ALA A 106 0.03 14.36 4.72
CA ALA A 106 -0.63 13.52 5.70
C ALA A 106 -1.41 12.37 5.05
N LEU A 107 -2.14 12.63 3.95
CA LEU A 107 -2.84 11.61 3.18
C LEU A 107 -1.88 10.59 2.58
N GLN A 108 -0.78 11.05 1.99
CA GLN A 108 0.23 10.17 1.43
C GLN A 108 0.84 9.27 2.49
N LYS A 109 1.21 9.85 3.64
CA LYS A 109 1.78 9.11 4.77
C LYS A 109 0.80 8.08 5.31
N ALA A 110 -0.46 8.47 5.56
CA ALA A 110 -1.49 7.57 6.07
C ALA A 110 -1.75 6.41 5.09
N SER A 111 -1.79 6.69 3.78
CA SER A 111 -1.95 5.65 2.75
C SER A 111 -0.77 4.68 2.74
N GLN A 112 0.47 5.19 2.79
CA GLN A 112 1.66 4.35 2.83
C GLN A 112 1.71 3.45 4.07
N GLU A 113 1.42 3.99 5.26
CA GLU A 113 1.43 3.23 6.51
C GLU A 113 0.40 2.09 6.49
N LYS A 114 -0.82 2.37 6.00
CA LYS A 114 -1.88 1.35 5.89
C LYS A 114 -1.52 0.28 4.87
N MET A 115 -1.02 0.67 3.71
CA MET A 115 -0.60 -0.29 2.68
C MET A 115 0.61 -1.12 3.11
N GLN A 116 1.56 -0.54 3.82
CA GLN A 116 2.71 -1.26 4.36
C GLN A 116 2.27 -2.35 5.36
N ALA A 117 1.34 -2.03 6.26
CA ALA A 117 0.81 -3.01 7.21
C ALA A 117 0.12 -4.19 6.51
N ILE A 118 -0.69 -3.91 5.47
CA ILE A 118 -1.36 -4.92 4.66
C ILE A 118 -0.34 -5.79 3.91
N THR A 119 0.61 -5.15 3.23
CA THR A 119 1.66 -5.83 2.46
C THR A 119 2.51 -6.74 3.37
N THR A 120 2.87 -6.29 4.56
CA THR A 120 3.61 -7.10 5.52
C THR A 120 2.86 -8.37 5.88
N LYS A 121 1.56 -8.28 6.17
CA LYS A 121 0.73 -9.48 6.45
C LYS A 121 0.71 -10.46 5.29
N VAL A 122 0.59 -9.97 4.05
CA VAL A 122 0.61 -10.81 2.85
C VAL A 122 1.96 -11.50 2.69
N LEU A 123 3.07 -10.78 2.85
CA LEU A 123 4.42 -11.32 2.75
C LEU A 123 4.68 -12.39 3.83
N ASP A 124 4.23 -12.17 5.05
CA ASP A 124 4.35 -13.15 6.13
C ASP A 124 3.54 -14.43 5.84
N ALA A 125 2.34 -14.28 5.26
CA ALA A 125 1.55 -15.42 4.84
C ALA A 125 2.20 -16.20 3.68
N ILE A 126 2.75 -15.50 2.68
CA ILE A 126 3.52 -16.12 1.58
C ILE A 126 4.72 -16.89 2.13
N LYS A 127 5.48 -16.29 3.04
CA LYS A 127 6.60 -16.93 3.69
C LYS A 127 6.19 -18.20 4.42
N ALA A 128 5.09 -18.15 5.18
CA ALA A 128 4.60 -19.32 5.90
C ALA A 128 4.15 -20.44 4.96
N VAL A 129 3.45 -20.11 3.85
CA VAL A 129 3.06 -21.08 2.82
C VAL A 129 4.29 -21.65 2.12
N GLY A 130 5.28 -20.81 1.80
CA GLY A 130 6.53 -21.22 1.19
C GLY A 130 7.29 -22.25 2.03
N GLN A 131 7.44 -21.97 3.32
CA GLN A 131 8.11 -22.86 4.28
C GLN A 131 7.33 -24.17 4.44
N ALA A 132 6.03 -24.11 4.65
CA ALA A 132 5.19 -25.31 4.85
C ALA A 132 5.12 -26.19 3.59
N GLY A 133 5.13 -25.57 2.39
CA GLY A 133 5.05 -26.28 1.10
C GLY A 133 6.39 -26.76 0.55
N GLY A 134 7.52 -26.39 1.17
CA GLY A 134 8.86 -26.70 0.69
C GLY A 134 9.22 -26.02 -0.63
N PHE A 135 8.69 -24.82 -0.85
CA PHE A 135 9.02 -24.03 -2.03
C PHE A 135 10.40 -23.39 -1.89
N VAL A 136 11.21 -23.46 -2.97
CA VAL A 136 12.50 -22.78 -3.05
C VAL A 136 12.32 -21.28 -3.26
N ILE A 137 11.31 -20.92 -4.08
CA ILE A 137 10.94 -19.55 -4.35
C ILE A 137 9.44 -19.46 -4.67
N ILE A 138 8.82 -18.37 -4.29
CA ILE A 138 7.47 -17.98 -4.71
C ILE A 138 7.57 -16.59 -5.32
N ASN A 139 7.26 -16.48 -6.61
CA ASN A 139 7.31 -15.22 -7.36
C ASN A 139 5.95 -14.53 -7.35
N ASP A 140 5.93 -13.20 -7.22
CA ASP A 140 4.72 -12.44 -7.45
C ASP A 140 4.51 -12.23 -8.96
N VAL A 141 3.34 -12.60 -9.47
CA VAL A 141 2.98 -12.39 -10.88
C VAL A 141 2.93 -10.91 -11.27
N ASN A 142 2.77 -10.02 -10.28
CA ASN A 142 2.74 -8.56 -10.48
C ASN A 142 4.13 -7.90 -10.44
N ALA A 143 5.19 -8.66 -10.17
CA ALA A 143 6.56 -8.14 -10.07
C ALA A 143 7.25 -7.89 -11.43
N GLY A 144 6.50 -7.88 -12.53
CA GLY A 144 7.06 -7.64 -13.87
C GLY A 144 7.88 -8.81 -14.42
N ILE A 145 7.69 -10.03 -13.91
CA ILE A 145 8.34 -11.24 -14.42
C ILE A 145 7.74 -11.58 -15.78
N PRO A 146 8.56 -11.65 -16.86
CA PRO A 146 8.00 -11.77 -18.21
C PRO A 146 7.38 -13.14 -18.50
N TYR A 147 7.75 -14.17 -17.75
CA TYR A 147 7.24 -15.52 -17.93
C TYR A 147 7.30 -16.33 -16.64
N ILE A 148 6.19 -16.99 -16.31
CA ILE A 148 6.09 -17.99 -15.26
C ILE A 148 5.47 -19.25 -15.87
N SER A 149 6.14 -20.39 -15.74
CA SER A 149 5.64 -21.65 -16.25
C SER A 149 4.38 -22.10 -15.50
N THR A 150 3.31 -22.39 -16.20
CA THR A 150 2.05 -22.91 -15.62
C THR A 150 2.13 -24.40 -15.27
N THR A 151 3.15 -25.13 -15.74
CA THR A 151 3.33 -26.57 -15.49
C THR A 151 4.40 -26.84 -14.43
N LEU A 152 5.41 -25.97 -14.30
CA LEU A 152 6.54 -26.14 -13.38
C LEU A 152 6.45 -25.24 -12.15
N SER A 153 5.55 -24.26 -12.15
CA SER A 153 5.31 -23.37 -11.01
C SER A 153 3.88 -23.58 -10.51
N THR A 154 3.75 -23.73 -9.21
CA THR A 154 2.46 -23.92 -8.53
C THR A 154 1.87 -22.57 -8.15
N ASP A 155 0.63 -22.31 -8.52
CA ASP A 155 -0.11 -21.15 -7.99
C ASP A 155 -0.47 -21.40 -6.52
N VAL A 156 0.04 -20.55 -5.63
CA VAL A 156 -0.21 -20.61 -4.19
C VAL A 156 -1.17 -19.51 -3.70
N THR A 157 -1.78 -18.74 -4.60
CA THR A 157 -2.67 -17.62 -4.25
C THR A 157 -3.81 -18.07 -3.31
N ALA A 158 -4.47 -19.18 -3.62
CA ALA A 158 -5.55 -19.71 -2.78
C ALA A 158 -5.03 -20.18 -1.39
N GLN A 159 -3.85 -20.76 -1.34
CA GLN A 159 -3.24 -21.20 -0.08
C GLN A 159 -2.87 -20.01 0.81
N VAL A 160 -2.35 -18.93 0.22
CA VAL A 160 -2.06 -17.69 0.94
C VAL A 160 -3.34 -17.02 1.43
N LYS A 161 -4.40 -16.95 0.60
CA LYS A 161 -5.73 -16.49 1.04
C LYS A 161 -6.24 -17.27 2.24
N THR A 162 -6.19 -18.59 2.17
CA THR A 162 -6.60 -19.48 3.28
C THR A 162 -5.78 -19.19 4.54
N LYS A 163 -4.46 -19.00 4.40
CA LYS A 163 -3.57 -18.66 5.53
C LYS A 163 -3.93 -17.33 6.18
N LEU A 164 -4.45 -16.38 5.40
CA LEU A 164 -4.95 -15.07 5.87
C LEU A 164 -6.40 -15.12 6.39
N GLY A 165 -7.07 -16.28 6.33
CA GLY A 165 -8.47 -16.43 6.72
C GLY A 165 -9.46 -15.84 5.71
N LEU A 166 -9.01 -15.60 4.47
CA LEU A 166 -9.86 -15.13 3.36
C LEU A 166 -10.57 -16.32 2.69
N LYS A 167 -11.78 -16.06 2.21
CA LYS A 167 -12.58 -17.07 1.45
C LYS A 167 -12.31 -17.00 -0.04
#